data_d0541b2fa747c2cc3fc5eef8958f9d88
#
_entry.id   d0541b2fa747c2cc3fc5eef8958f9d88
#
_cell.length_a   1.000
_cell.length_b   1.000
_cell.length_c   1.000
_cell.angle_alpha   90.00
_cell.angle_beta   90.00
_cell.angle_gamma   90.00
#
_symmetry.space_group_name_H-M   'P 1'
#
loop_
_entity.id
_entity.type
_entity.pdbx_description
1 polymer ?
#
loop_
_entity_poly.entity_id
_entity_poly.type
_entity_poly.pdbx_seq_one_letter_code
_entity_poly.pdbx_strand_id
1 'polypeptide(L)' 'MTGKVYQLVELVGTSQEGIEQAIDNAIKQAAKSHGKLDWFEVLETRGFIDNNLVKYYQVHVKIGYNG' A
#
# COMPACT_ATOMS: atom_id res chain seq x y z
N MET A 1 9.74 -26.95 14.35
CA MET A 1 9.98 -25.90 13.40
C MET A 1 9.28 -24.62 13.83
N THR A 2 9.99 -23.56 13.86
CA THR A 2 9.49 -22.39 14.55
C THR A 2 9.44 -21.12 13.74
N GLY A 3 9.88 -21.13 12.51
CA GLY A 3 9.85 -19.92 11.72
C GLY A 3 8.52 -19.70 11.03
N LYS A 4 8.20 -18.45 10.80
CA LYS A 4 7.07 -18.08 9.95
C LYS A 4 7.58 -17.73 8.58
N VAL A 5 6.77 -18.03 7.58
CA VAL A 5 7.08 -17.64 6.22
C VAL A 5 5.98 -16.70 5.74
N TYR A 6 6.38 -15.56 5.23
CA TYR A 6 5.43 -14.57 4.72
C TYR A 6 5.44 -14.57 3.21
N GLN A 7 4.28 -14.36 2.65
CA GLN A 7 4.15 -14.08 1.23
C GLN A 7 4.04 -12.57 1.06
N LEU A 8 4.43 -12.10 -0.11
CA LEU A 8 4.46 -10.67 -0.38
C LEU A 8 3.56 -10.34 -1.55
N VAL A 9 2.92 -9.19 -1.45
CA VAL A 9 2.18 -8.64 -2.57
C VAL A 9 2.50 -7.14 -2.63
N GLU A 10 2.63 -6.62 -3.84
CA GLU A 10 2.93 -5.20 -4.05
C GLU A 10 1.76 -4.54 -4.75
N LEU A 11 1.42 -3.37 -4.26
CA LEU A 11 0.35 -2.56 -4.82
C LEU A 11 0.74 -1.10 -4.80
N VAL A 12 0.05 -0.33 -5.62
CA VAL A 12 0.19 1.12 -5.61
C VAL A 12 -1.17 1.69 -5.25
N GLY A 13 -1.23 2.38 -4.12
CA GLY A 13 -2.44 3.04 -3.70
C GLY A 13 -2.39 4.52 -4.04
N THR A 14 -3.54 5.10 -4.30
CA THR A 14 -3.65 6.53 -4.58
C THR A 14 -4.72 7.16 -3.72
N SER A 15 -4.58 8.46 -3.48
CA SER A 15 -5.59 9.22 -2.76
C SER A 15 -5.40 10.70 -3.04
N GLN A 16 -6.49 11.41 -3.16
CA GLN A 16 -6.44 12.87 -3.23
C GLN A 16 -6.23 13.49 -1.87
N GLU A 17 -6.43 12.73 -0.81
CA GLU A 17 -6.45 13.26 0.55
C GLU A 17 -5.12 13.22 1.25
N GLY A 18 -4.29 12.23 0.96
CA GLY A 18 -3.00 12.14 1.60
C GLY A 18 -2.32 10.81 1.43
N ILE A 19 -1.08 10.75 1.90
CA ILE A 19 -0.26 9.55 1.80
C ILE A 19 -0.85 8.42 2.63
N GLU A 20 -1.31 8.73 3.84
CA GLU A 20 -1.87 7.70 4.71
C GLU A 20 -3.10 7.07 4.10
N GLN A 21 -3.95 7.89 3.50
CA GLN A 21 -5.15 7.38 2.85
C GLN A 21 -4.79 6.51 1.64
N ALA A 22 -3.75 6.90 0.91
CA ALA A 22 -3.27 6.09 -0.22
C ALA A 22 -2.82 4.71 0.25
N ILE A 23 -2.10 4.66 1.38
CA ILE A 23 -1.68 3.39 1.96
C ILE A 23 -2.89 2.56 2.38
N ASP A 24 -3.84 3.17 3.07
CA ASP A 24 -5.05 2.48 3.50
C ASP A 24 -5.83 1.90 2.33
N ASN A 25 -5.91 2.64 1.23
CA ASN A 25 -6.61 2.17 0.05
C ASN A 25 -5.94 0.92 -0.54
N ALA A 26 -4.60 0.91 -0.57
CA ALA A 26 -3.87 -0.26 -1.05
C ALA A 26 -4.09 -1.45 -0.14
N ILE A 27 -4.04 -1.23 1.17
CA ILE A 27 -4.22 -2.31 2.14
C ILE A 27 -5.63 -2.90 2.04
N LYS A 28 -6.64 -2.05 1.90
CA LYS A 28 -8.02 -2.53 1.76
C LYS A 28 -8.18 -3.41 0.54
N GLN A 29 -7.56 -3.01 -0.56
CA GLN A 29 -7.64 -3.80 -1.80
C GLN A 29 -6.93 -5.14 -1.63
N ALA A 30 -5.76 -5.15 -1.01
CA ALA A 30 -5.02 -6.39 -0.78
C ALA A 30 -5.80 -7.33 0.14
N ALA A 31 -6.47 -6.79 1.14
CA ALA A 31 -7.24 -7.60 2.08
C ALA A 31 -8.38 -8.34 1.39
N LYS A 32 -8.96 -7.76 0.35
CA LYS A 32 -10.03 -8.43 -0.38
C LYS A 32 -9.55 -9.72 -1.03
N SER A 33 -8.29 -9.75 -1.46
CA SER A 33 -7.74 -10.92 -2.16
C SER A 33 -7.05 -11.89 -1.23
N HIS A 34 -6.45 -11.41 -0.16
CA HIS A 34 -5.54 -12.21 0.67
C HIS A 34 -5.99 -12.38 2.10
N GLY A 35 -7.07 -11.73 2.52
CA GLY A 35 -7.57 -11.84 3.87
C GLY A 35 -6.71 -11.08 4.85
N LYS A 36 -6.34 -11.72 5.96
CA LYS A 36 -5.58 -11.05 7.00
C LYS A 36 -4.18 -10.70 6.52
N LEU A 37 -3.81 -9.45 6.71
CA LEU A 37 -2.48 -8.94 6.36
C LEU A 37 -1.71 -8.65 7.64
N ASP A 38 -0.39 -8.77 7.58
CA ASP A 38 0.41 -8.68 8.80
C ASP A 38 1.23 -7.39 8.90
N TRP A 39 1.87 -6.97 7.81
CA TRP A 39 2.70 -5.78 7.85
C TRP A 39 2.83 -5.20 6.45
N PHE A 40 3.31 -3.97 6.40
CA PHE A 40 3.58 -3.33 5.10
C PHE A 40 4.87 -2.52 5.19
N GLU A 41 5.42 -2.27 4.02
CA GLU A 41 6.60 -1.45 3.87
C GLU A 41 6.36 -0.50 2.71
N VAL A 42 6.69 0.77 2.90
CA VAL A 42 6.56 1.75 1.84
C VAL A 42 7.84 1.74 1.01
N LEU A 43 7.70 1.46 -0.28
CA LEU A 43 8.85 1.42 -1.18
C LEU A 43 9.08 2.78 -1.83
N GLU A 44 8.03 3.43 -2.26
CA GLU A 44 8.11 4.74 -2.90
C GLU A 44 6.88 5.54 -2.60
N THR A 45 7.08 6.84 -2.49
CA THR A 45 5.99 7.78 -2.35
C THR A 45 6.17 8.83 -3.44
N ARG A 46 5.10 9.15 -4.13
CA ARG A 46 5.14 10.19 -5.15
C ARG A 46 3.79 10.88 -5.22
N GLY A 47 3.75 11.98 -5.89
CA GLY A 47 2.51 12.68 -6.11
C GLY A 47 2.47 13.20 -7.53
N PHE A 48 1.29 13.55 -7.96
CA PHE A 48 1.08 14.13 -9.28
C PHE A 48 0.64 15.57 -9.12
N ILE A 49 1.17 16.40 -9.98
CA ILE A 49 0.94 17.84 -9.94
C ILE A 49 0.08 18.22 -11.13
N ASP A 50 -0.93 19.03 -10.85
CA ASP A 50 -1.76 19.60 -11.89
C ASP A 50 -1.98 21.06 -11.53
N ASN A 51 -1.70 21.95 -12.48
CA ASN A 51 -1.87 23.38 -12.26
C ASN A 51 -1.08 23.88 -11.03
N ASN A 52 0.13 23.32 -10.84
CA ASN A 52 1.05 23.64 -9.73
C ASN A 52 0.47 23.33 -8.35
N LEU A 53 -0.47 22.40 -8.28
CA LEU A 53 -1.03 21.91 -7.05
C LEU A 53 -0.97 20.39 -7.05
N VAL A 54 -0.92 19.79 -5.87
CA VAL A 54 -0.95 18.34 -5.77
C VAL A 54 -2.31 17.84 -6.23
N LYS A 55 -2.31 17.00 -7.24
CA LYS A 55 -3.55 16.41 -7.74
C LYS A 55 -3.92 15.18 -6.92
N TYR A 56 -2.96 14.29 -6.71
CA TYR A 56 -3.16 13.15 -5.83
C TYR A 56 -1.81 12.56 -5.44
N TYR A 57 -1.84 11.75 -4.39
CA TYR A 57 -0.68 11.04 -3.87
C TYR A 57 -0.70 9.60 -4.35
N GLN A 58 0.49 9.04 -4.54
CA GLN A 58 0.63 7.66 -4.97
C GLN A 58 1.70 7.00 -4.11
N VAL A 59 1.37 5.87 -3.48
CA VAL A 59 2.29 5.17 -2.61
C VAL A 59 2.41 3.72 -3.06
N HIS A 60 3.64 3.30 -3.30
CA HIS A 60 3.96 1.93 -3.66
C HIS A 60 4.29 1.17 -2.38
N VAL A 61 3.50 0.16 -2.05
CA VAL A 61 3.67 -0.59 -0.82
C VAL A 61 3.91 -2.06 -1.11
N LYS A 62 4.69 -2.67 -0.24
CA LYS A 62 4.89 -4.10 -0.20
C LYS A 62 4.21 -4.61 1.07
N ILE A 63 3.34 -5.59 0.92
CA ILE A 63 2.55 -6.09 2.03
C ILE A 63 2.91 -7.54 2.28
N GLY A 64 3.16 -7.87 3.54
CA GLY A 64 3.47 -9.24 3.94
C GLY A 64 2.27 -9.87 4.64
N TYR A 65 2.01 -11.11 4.32
CA TYR A 65 0.94 -11.86 4.97
C TYR A 65 1.35 -13.30 5.11
N ASN A 66 0.81 -13.93 6.13
CA ASN A 66 1.11 -15.33 6.45
C ASN A 66 0.01 -16.17 5.82
N GLY A 67 0.25 -16.57 4.59
CA GLY A 67 -0.75 -17.34 3.86
C GLY A 67 -0.57 -18.85 3.91
#